data_6108ec8f26e58a8549b7f704e2ffca63
#
_entry.id   6108ec8f26e58a8549b7f704e2ffca63
#
_cell.length_a   1.000
_cell.length_b   1.000
_cell.length_c   1.000
_cell.angle_alpha   90.00
_cell.angle_beta   90.00
_cell.angle_gamma   90.00
#
_symmetry.space_group_name_H-M   'P 1'
#
loop_
_entity.id
_entity.type
_entity.pdbx_description
1 polymer ?
#
loop_
_entity_poly.entity_id
_entity_poly.type
_entity_poly.pdbx_seq_one_letter_code
_entity_poly.pdbx_strand_id
1 'polypeptide(L)' 'MMSSNKVIVYSATWCAFCHAAKDYFDKQGVTYEDRDVEKTPSFGQEAVDKSGQRGIPVIDIDGEIIVGFDRVKIDAALKS' A
#
# COMPACT_ATOMS: atom_id res chain seq x y z
N MET A 1 14.68 19.71 -2.74
CA MET A 1 14.81 18.59 -2.49
C MET A 1 13.75 17.78 -2.54
N MET A 2 13.80 16.74 -2.86
CA MET A 2 12.76 16.00 -3.00
C MET A 2 12.67 15.06 -1.99
N SER A 3 11.68 14.84 -1.49
CA SER A 3 11.51 13.84 -0.53
C SER A 3 11.05 12.61 -1.19
N SER A 4 11.63 11.50 -0.87
CA SER A 4 11.12 10.26 -1.34
C SER A 4 10.22 9.69 -0.30
N ASN A 5 9.03 9.29 -0.71
CA ASN A 5 8.08 8.67 0.18
C ASN A 5 8.44 7.21 0.40
N LYS A 6 8.24 6.73 1.61
CA LYS A 6 8.34 5.30 1.88
C LYS A 6 6.97 4.68 1.74
N VAL A 7 6.80 3.86 0.73
CA VAL A 7 5.51 3.27 0.40
C VAL A 7 5.58 1.75 0.57
N ILE A 8 4.64 1.20 1.32
CA ILE A 8 4.50 -0.25 1.50
C ILE A 8 3.10 -0.63 1.08
N VAL A 9 2.99 -1.66 0.23
CA VAL A 9 1.70 -2.18 -0.22
C VAL A 9 1.54 -3.60 0.30
N TYR A 10 0.57 -3.81 1.17
CA TYR A 10 0.23 -5.15 1.64
C TYR A 10 -0.79 -5.74 0.67
N SER A 11 -0.42 -6.83 0.01
CA SER A 11 -1.18 -7.35 -1.11
C SER A 11 -1.26 -8.88 -1.11
N ALA A 12 -2.01 -9.41 -2.06
CA ALA A 12 -2.03 -10.85 -2.35
C ALA A 12 -2.15 -11.02 -3.87
N THR A 13 -1.69 -12.14 -4.39
CA THR A 13 -1.64 -12.35 -5.83
C THR A 13 -3.03 -12.35 -6.48
N TRP A 14 -4.07 -12.75 -5.73
CA TRP A 14 -5.44 -12.81 -6.25
C TRP A 14 -6.18 -11.48 -6.17
N CYS A 15 -5.59 -10.48 -5.58
CA CYS A 15 -6.29 -9.24 -5.28
C CYS A 15 -6.19 -8.25 -6.43
N ALA A 16 -7.32 -8.03 -7.13
CA ALA A 16 -7.33 -7.12 -8.30
C ALA A 16 -7.01 -5.68 -7.92
N PHE A 17 -7.56 -5.20 -6.81
CA PHE A 17 -7.29 -3.82 -6.39
C PHE A 17 -5.86 -3.63 -5.90
N CYS A 18 -5.24 -4.70 -5.39
CA CYS A 18 -3.82 -4.64 -5.04
C CYS A 18 -2.97 -4.44 -6.28
N HIS A 19 -3.28 -5.17 -7.35
CA HIS A 19 -2.57 -5.02 -8.63
C HIS A 19 -2.80 -3.62 -9.20
N ALA A 20 -4.02 -3.10 -9.10
CA ALA A 20 -4.32 -1.77 -9.59
C ALA A 20 -3.50 -0.71 -8.83
N ALA A 21 -3.36 -0.86 -7.52
CA ALA A 21 -2.57 0.08 -6.73
C ALA A 21 -1.10 0.03 -7.12
N LYS A 22 -0.55 -1.17 -7.31
CA LYS A 22 0.85 -1.32 -7.71
C LYS A 22 1.09 -0.74 -9.09
N ASP A 23 0.18 -1.00 -10.04
CA ASP A 23 0.28 -0.42 -11.38
C ASP A 23 0.24 1.11 -11.33
N TYR A 24 -0.61 1.66 -10.48
CA TYR A 24 -0.71 3.10 -10.33
C TYR A 24 0.62 3.69 -9.85
N PHE A 25 1.23 3.07 -8.83
CA PHE A 25 2.52 3.54 -8.34
C PHE A 25 3.60 3.43 -9.43
N ASP A 26 3.59 2.34 -10.20
CA ASP A 26 4.54 2.18 -11.30
C ASP A 26 4.40 3.31 -12.31
N LYS A 27 3.17 3.66 -12.67
CA LYS A 27 2.92 4.73 -13.64
C LYS A 27 3.30 6.10 -13.12
N GLN A 28 3.21 6.28 -11.80
CA GLN A 28 3.59 7.55 -11.18
C GLN A 28 5.08 7.63 -10.89
N GLY A 29 5.83 6.57 -11.16
CA GLY A 29 7.25 6.54 -10.87
C GLY A 29 7.56 6.43 -9.38
N VAL A 30 6.61 5.90 -8.60
CA VAL A 30 6.77 5.77 -7.16
C VAL A 30 7.31 4.38 -6.83
N THR A 31 8.41 4.33 -6.11
CA THR A 31 8.97 3.07 -5.65
C THR A 31 8.20 2.61 -4.40
N TYR A 32 7.89 1.35 -4.34
CA TYR A 32 7.17 0.79 -3.20
C TYR A 32 7.72 -0.58 -2.83
N GLU A 33 7.44 -1.00 -1.59
CA GLU A 33 7.77 -2.33 -1.13
C GLU A 33 6.47 -3.16 -1.16
N ASP A 34 6.49 -4.28 -1.86
CA ASP A 34 5.32 -5.17 -1.96
C ASP A 34 5.45 -6.25 -0.88
N ARG A 35 4.52 -6.27 0.07
CA ARG A 35 4.50 -7.27 1.14
C ARG A 35 3.30 -8.19 0.95
N ASP A 36 3.58 -9.40 0.47
CA ASP A 36 2.55 -10.39 0.19
C ASP A 36 2.09 -11.05 1.48
N VAL A 37 0.84 -10.81 1.86
CA VAL A 37 0.30 -11.28 3.14
C VAL A 37 0.03 -12.78 3.15
N GLU A 38 -0.04 -13.40 1.97
CA GLU A 38 -0.22 -14.85 1.90
C GLU A 38 1.09 -15.59 2.01
N LYS A 39 2.13 -15.07 1.37
CA LYS A 39 3.44 -15.71 1.41
C LYS A 39 4.10 -15.57 2.77
N THR A 40 3.85 -14.46 3.44
CA THR A 40 4.45 -14.19 4.74
C THR A 40 3.35 -13.78 5.71
N PRO A 41 2.86 -14.72 6.52
CA PRO A 41 1.71 -14.43 7.42
C PRO A 41 1.94 -13.26 8.36
N SER A 42 3.17 -12.99 8.78
CA SER A 42 3.43 -11.85 9.65
C SER A 42 3.11 -10.53 8.97
N PHE A 43 3.19 -10.45 7.64
CA PHE A 43 2.78 -9.25 6.91
C PHE A 43 1.27 -9.03 7.00
N GLY A 44 0.50 -10.12 7.03
CA GLY A 44 -0.95 -10.02 7.24
C GLY A 44 -1.27 -9.42 8.59
N GLN A 45 -0.55 -9.85 9.63
CA GLN A 45 -0.72 -9.30 10.96
C GLN A 45 -0.34 -7.81 11.00
N GLU A 46 0.75 -7.43 10.34
CA GLU A 46 1.15 -6.02 10.25
C GLU A 46 0.06 -5.19 9.61
N ALA A 47 -0.53 -5.69 8.53
CA ALA A 47 -1.58 -4.96 7.83
C ALA A 47 -2.80 -4.75 8.72
N VAL A 48 -3.20 -5.77 9.47
CA VAL A 48 -4.31 -5.67 10.40
C VAL A 48 -3.99 -4.68 11.52
N ASP A 49 -2.79 -4.78 12.08
CA ASP A 49 -2.38 -3.90 13.17
C ASP A 49 -2.38 -2.43 12.73
N LYS A 50 -1.94 -2.15 11.51
CA LYS A 50 -1.88 -0.78 11.00
C LYS A 50 -3.26 -0.25 10.60
N SER A 51 -4.11 -1.08 10.04
CA SER A 51 -5.38 -0.63 9.47
C SER A 51 -6.59 -0.85 10.35
N GLY A 52 -6.48 -1.74 11.32
CA GLY A 52 -7.59 -2.08 12.19
C GLY A 52 -8.65 -2.94 11.52
N GLN A 53 -8.36 -3.53 10.37
CA GLN A 53 -9.31 -4.37 9.65
C GLN A 53 -8.54 -5.34 8.75
N ARG A 54 -9.22 -6.32 8.16
CA ARG A 54 -8.56 -7.39 7.42
C ARG A 54 -8.50 -7.23 5.91
N GLY A 55 -9.17 -6.25 5.36
CA GLY A 55 -9.22 -6.06 3.91
C GLY A 55 -7.89 -5.60 3.33
N ILE A 56 -7.64 -5.94 2.08
CA ILE A 56 -6.45 -5.49 1.34
C ILE A 56 -6.92 -4.87 0.02
N PRO A 57 -6.10 -4.03 -0.58
CA PRO A 57 -4.76 -3.66 -0.17
C PRO A 57 -4.77 -2.73 1.03
N VAL A 58 -3.71 -2.79 1.83
CA VAL A 58 -3.42 -1.78 2.83
C VAL A 58 -2.15 -1.08 2.37
N ILE A 59 -2.18 0.22 2.29
CA ILE A 59 -1.08 1.01 1.75
C ILE A 59 -0.58 1.93 2.85
N ASP A 60 0.72 1.86 3.12
CA ASP A 60 1.37 2.70 4.12
C ASP A 60 2.27 3.68 3.38
N ILE A 61 1.93 4.96 3.43
CA ILE A 61 2.73 6.01 2.81
C ILE A 61 3.26 6.91 3.91
N ASP A 62 4.53 6.72 4.26
CA ASP A 62 5.19 7.50 5.33
C ASP A 62 4.40 7.45 6.65
N GLY A 63 3.79 6.32 6.95
CA GLY A 63 3.01 6.13 8.18
C GLY A 63 1.53 6.45 8.04
N GLU A 64 1.11 7.01 6.92
CA GLU A 64 -0.31 7.24 6.69
C GLU A 64 -0.93 5.99 6.08
N ILE A 65 -1.96 5.44 6.72
CA ILE A 65 -2.54 4.16 6.34
C ILE A 65 -3.79 4.39 5.49
N ILE A 66 -3.79 3.78 4.31
CA ILE A 66 -4.91 3.88 3.38
C ILE A 66 -5.41 2.47 3.12
N VAL A 67 -6.70 2.24 3.30
CA VAL A 67 -7.32 0.96 3.06
C VAL A 67 -7.99 0.98 1.70
N GLY A 68 -7.67 0.01 0.87
CA GLY A 68 -8.20 -0.07 -0.48
C GLY A 68 -7.43 0.79 -1.46
N PHE A 69 -7.83 0.73 -2.72
CA PHE A 69 -7.21 1.55 -3.75
C PHE A 69 -7.96 2.87 -3.86
N ASP A 70 -7.61 3.81 -2.99
CA ASP A 70 -8.25 5.11 -2.92
C ASP A 70 -7.28 6.15 -3.46
N ARG A 71 -7.44 6.48 -4.75
CA ARG A 71 -6.49 7.36 -5.44
C ARG A 71 -6.42 8.75 -4.82
N VAL A 72 -7.54 9.27 -4.36
CA VAL A 72 -7.56 10.62 -3.77
C VAL A 72 -6.69 10.65 -2.51
N LYS A 73 -6.87 9.66 -1.64
CA LYS A 73 -6.08 9.58 -0.42
C LYS A 73 -4.62 9.27 -0.70
N ILE A 74 -4.37 8.40 -1.68
CA ILE A 74 -3.00 8.07 -2.08
C ILE A 74 -2.28 9.32 -2.58
N ASP A 75 -2.92 10.06 -3.48
CA ASP A 75 -2.31 11.26 -4.04
C ASP A 75 -2.04 12.31 -2.97
N ALA A 76 -2.97 12.47 -2.03
CA ALA A 76 -2.79 13.42 -0.94
C ALA A 76 -1.61 13.02 -0.05
N ALA A 77 -1.47 11.74 0.24
CA ALA A 77 -0.37 11.26 1.08
C ALA A 77 0.98 11.40 0.37
N LEU A 78 1.01 11.19 -0.95
CA LEU A 78 2.25 11.34 -1.72
C LEU A 78 2.71 12.78 -1.81
N LYS A 79 1.81 13.73 -1.69
CA LYS A 79 2.16 15.15 -1.78
C LYS A 79 2.68 15.72 -0.48
N SER A 80 2.46 15.07 0.63
CA SER A 80 2.85 15.62 1.92
C SER A 80 4.33 15.42 2.29
#